data_1fc9639a822ec4f6ab534010dc775db7
#
_entry.id   1fc9639a822ec4f6ab534010dc775db7
#
_cell.length_a   1.000
_cell.length_b   1.000
_cell.length_c   1.000
_cell.angle_alpha   90.00
_cell.angle_beta   90.00
_cell.angle_gamma   90.00
#
_symmetry.space_group_name_H-M   'P 1'
#
loop_
_entity.id
_entity.type
_entity.pdbx_description
1 polymer ?
#
loop_
_entity_poly.entity_id
_entity_poly.type
_entity_poly.pdbx_seq_one_letter_code
_entity_poly.pdbx_strand_id
1 'polypeptide(L)'
;MYLEEHPEVQIHLIDSLSAGGEMDLLVDEINRLIGTGLDFPQVVEAITHYQNHSKLLFVLAKVDNLVKNGRLSKLVGTVVGLLNIRMGGEASAEGKLELLQKARGDKKYVKAAFEEMKKAGYQGGR
;
A
#
# COMPACT_ATOMS: atom_id res chain seq x y z
N MET A 1 0.06 -22.74 22.39
CA MET A 1 -0.57 -21.76 21.44
C MET A 1 -1.61 -22.51 20.58
N TYR A 2 -2.60 -21.82 19.98
CA TYR A 2 -3.75 -22.44 19.29
C TYR A 2 -3.37 -23.57 18.30
N LEU A 3 -2.33 -23.38 17.49
CA LEU A 3 -1.85 -24.40 16.53
C LEU A 3 -1.25 -25.65 17.19
N GLU A 4 -0.73 -25.53 18.42
CA GLU A 4 -0.21 -26.70 19.16
C GLU A 4 -1.36 -27.55 19.70
N GLU A 5 -2.49 -26.90 20.00
CA GLU A 5 -3.72 -27.57 20.47
C GLU A 5 -4.58 -28.08 19.30
N HIS A 6 -4.38 -27.54 18.10
CA HIS A 6 -5.16 -27.84 16.89
C HIS A 6 -4.26 -28.13 15.67
N PRO A 7 -3.50 -29.22 15.67
CA PRO A 7 -2.54 -29.52 14.61
C PRO A 7 -3.21 -29.83 13.24
N GLU A 8 -4.51 -30.12 13.24
CA GLU A 8 -5.31 -30.34 12.03
C GLU A 8 -5.68 -29.04 11.30
N VAL A 9 -5.50 -27.88 11.94
CA VAL A 9 -5.86 -26.56 11.37
C VAL A 9 -4.66 -25.93 10.67
N GLN A 10 -4.85 -25.52 9.43
CA GLN A 10 -3.85 -24.75 8.69
C GLN A 10 -4.15 -23.26 8.82
N ILE A 11 -3.18 -22.51 9.32
CA ILE A 11 -3.29 -21.05 9.49
C ILE A 11 -2.10 -20.38 8.82
N HIS A 12 -2.36 -19.34 8.05
CA HIS A 12 -1.35 -18.46 7.51
C HIS A 12 -1.67 -17.01 7.91
N LEU A 13 -0.69 -16.31 8.44
CA LEU A 13 -0.81 -14.91 8.83
C LEU A 13 -0.19 -14.02 7.74
N ILE A 14 -0.99 -13.12 7.19
CA ILE A 14 -0.53 -12.11 6.23
C ILE A 14 -0.30 -10.81 7.00
N ASP A 15 0.96 -10.37 7.08
CA ASP A 15 1.31 -9.03 7.53
C ASP A 15 1.42 -8.12 6.30
N SER A 16 0.33 -7.42 5.99
CA SER A 16 0.28 -6.56 4.80
C SER A 16 1.01 -5.23 4.97
N LEU A 17 1.37 -4.85 6.20
CA LEU A 17 1.93 -3.53 6.55
C LEU A 17 1.09 -2.36 6.01
N SER A 18 -0.17 -2.60 5.68
CA SER A 18 -1.08 -1.65 5.06
C SER A 18 -2.47 -1.67 5.67
N ALA A 19 -3.32 -0.74 5.23
CA ALA A 19 -4.71 -0.63 5.62
C ALA A 19 -5.55 -0.10 4.45
N GLY A 20 -6.87 -0.26 4.53
CA GLY A 20 -7.80 0.25 3.53
C GLY A 20 -7.75 -0.52 2.22
N GLY A 21 -7.65 0.18 1.09
CA GLY A 21 -7.82 -0.43 -0.24
C GLY A 21 -6.87 -1.57 -0.59
N GLU A 22 -5.67 -1.58 -0.07
CA GLU A 22 -4.74 -2.70 -0.28
C GLU A 22 -5.20 -3.96 0.46
N MET A 23 -5.74 -3.81 1.67
CA MET A 23 -6.36 -4.92 2.39
C MET A 23 -7.56 -5.49 1.63
N ASP A 24 -8.40 -4.63 1.06
CA ASP A 24 -9.54 -5.05 0.26
C ASP A 24 -9.10 -5.85 -0.97
N LEU A 25 -8.03 -5.41 -1.65
CA LEU A 25 -7.47 -6.14 -2.80
C LEU A 25 -6.90 -7.51 -2.40
N LEU A 26 -6.24 -7.62 -1.23
CA LEU A 26 -5.75 -8.90 -0.72
C LEU A 26 -6.90 -9.87 -0.43
N VAL A 27 -7.98 -9.39 0.22
CA VAL A 27 -9.16 -10.21 0.50
C VAL A 27 -9.85 -10.65 -0.79
N ASP A 28 -10.02 -9.76 -1.76
CA ASP A 28 -10.60 -10.08 -3.07
C ASP A 28 -9.77 -11.15 -3.79
N GLU A 29 -8.44 -11.01 -3.78
CA GLU A 29 -7.55 -11.96 -4.44
C GLU A 29 -7.55 -13.33 -3.74
N ILE A 30 -7.58 -13.37 -2.41
CA ILE A 30 -7.72 -14.63 -1.66
C ILE A 30 -9.01 -15.33 -2.06
N ASN A 31 -10.14 -14.63 -2.08
CA ASN A 31 -11.42 -15.19 -2.48
C ASN A 31 -11.39 -15.73 -3.92
N ARG A 32 -10.75 -15.01 -4.83
CA ARG A 32 -10.56 -15.46 -6.21
C ARG A 32 -9.73 -16.74 -6.29
N LEU A 33 -8.61 -16.80 -5.56
CA LEU A 33 -7.71 -17.96 -5.53
C LEU A 33 -8.41 -19.21 -4.97
N ILE A 34 -9.17 -19.07 -3.87
CA ILE A 34 -9.97 -20.15 -3.30
C ILE A 34 -10.97 -20.68 -4.33
N GLY A 35 -11.63 -19.77 -5.06
CA GLY A 35 -12.60 -20.13 -6.11
C GLY A 35 -11.98 -20.88 -7.30
N THR A 36 -10.66 -20.86 -7.47
CA THR A 36 -9.97 -21.61 -8.54
C THR A 36 -9.67 -23.07 -8.18
N GLY A 37 -9.96 -23.49 -6.94
CA GLY A 37 -9.73 -24.85 -6.49
C GLY A 37 -8.28 -25.15 -6.08
N LEU A 38 -7.46 -24.13 -5.86
CA LEU A 38 -6.12 -24.26 -5.32
C LEU A 38 -6.16 -24.80 -3.88
N ASP A 39 -5.19 -25.61 -3.51
CA ASP A 39 -5.02 -26.04 -2.12
C ASP A 39 -4.42 -24.93 -1.25
N PHE A 40 -4.43 -25.14 0.07
CA PHE A 40 -3.98 -24.14 1.03
C PHE A 40 -2.54 -23.65 0.79
N PRO A 41 -1.51 -24.51 0.60
CA PRO A 41 -0.16 -24.07 0.29
C PRO A 41 -0.06 -23.24 -0.99
N GLN A 42 -0.79 -23.61 -2.03
CA GLN A 42 -0.83 -22.89 -3.30
C GLN A 42 -1.47 -21.50 -3.16
N VAL A 43 -2.54 -21.39 -2.37
CA VAL A 43 -3.16 -20.08 -2.05
C VAL A 43 -2.17 -19.21 -1.28
N VAL A 44 -1.48 -19.77 -0.29
CA VAL A 44 -0.46 -19.03 0.50
C VAL A 44 0.66 -18.51 -0.39
N GLU A 45 1.19 -19.30 -1.29
CA GLU A 45 2.24 -18.90 -2.23
C GLU A 45 1.75 -17.78 -3.15
N ALA A 46 0.58 -17.98 -3.77
CA ALA A 46 0.01 -17.01 -4.71
C ALA A 46 -0.31 -15.66 -4.05
N ILE A 47 -0.90 -15.66 -2.85
CA ILE A 47 -1.22 -14.40 -2.15
C ILE A 47 0.04 -13.68 -1.65
N THR A 48 1.07 -14.42 -1.24
CA THR A 48 2.36 -13.84 -0.87
C THR A 48 3.02 -13.16 -2.08
N HIS A 49 2.97 -13.81 -3.24
CA HIS A 49 3.45 -13.22 -4.48
C HIS A 49 2.65 -11.95 -4.84
N TYR A 50 1.32 -11.99 -4.73
CA TYR A 50 0.46 -10.84 -5.00
C TYR A 50 0.78 -9.66 -4.07
N GLN A 51 0.89 -9.91 -2.77
CA GLN A 51 1.26 -8.90 -1.77
C GLN A 51 2.58 -8.20 -2.10
N ASN A 52 3.60 -8.96 -2.49
CA ASN A 52 4.93 -8.42 -2.83
C ASN A 52 4.92 -7.56 -4.10
N HIS A 53 3.87 -7.67 -4.93
CA HIS A 53 3.69 -6.87 -6.14
C HIS A 53 2.62 -5.78 -6.00
N SER A 54 1.95 -5.71 -4.84
CA SER A 54 1.05 -4.60 -4.49
C SER A 54 1.84 -3.36 -4.11
N LYS A 55 1.31 -2.20 -4.45
CA LYS A 55 1.89 -0.91 -4.06
C LYS A 55 0.80 0.08 -3.68
N LEU A 56 0.92 0.66 -2.50
CA LEU A 56 0.06 1.73 -2.05
C LEU A 56 0.67 3.08 -2.42
N LEU A 57 0.05 3.78 -3.35
CA LEU A 57 0.35 5.18 -3.64
C LEU A 57 -0.66 6.08 -2.95
N PHE A 58 -0.20 7.15 -2.35
CA PHE A 58 -1.07 8.09 -1.65
C PHE A 58 -0.89 9.53 -2.13
N VAL A 59 -1.96 10.30 -1.94
CA VAL A 59 -2.00 11.74 -2.22
C VAL A 59 -2.42 12.49 -0.98
N LEU A 60 -1.63 13.46 -0.56
CA LEU A 60 -1.94 14.30 0.57
C LEU A 60 -2.22 15.73 0.13
N ALA A 61 -3.42 16.19 0.40
CA ALA A 61 -3.80 17.57 0.22
C ALA A 61 -3.20 18.49 1.31
N LYS A 62 -3.07 17.95 2.53
CA LYS A 62 -2.48 18.59 3.71
C LYS A 62 -1.69 17.56 4.49
N VAL A 63 -0.59 17.99 5.09
CA VAL A 63 0.33 17.09 5.80
C VAL A 63 0.43 17.35 7.30
N ASP A 64 -0.23 18.41 7.79
CA ASP A 64 -0.09 18.91 9.15
C ASP A 64 -0.35 17.84 10.21
N ASN A 65 -1.38 17.04 9.98
CA ASN A 65 -1.75 15.94 10.92
C ASN A 65 -0.72 14.81 10.92
N LEU A 66 -0.15 14.49 9.76
CA LEU A 66 0.85 13.42 9.66
C LEU A 66 2.19 13.84 10.27
N VAL A 67 2.55 15.12 10.14
CA VAL A 67 3.73 15.68 10.81
C VAL A 67 3.52 15.66 12.33
N LYS A 68 2.38 16.12 12.83
CA LYS A 68 2.05 16.12 14.26
C LYS A 68 2.04 14.72 14.87
N ASN A 69 1.61 13.72 14.10
CA ASN A 69 1.54 12.33 14.54
C ASN A 69 2.85 11.55 14.32
N GLY A 70 3.93 12.22 13.88
CA GLY A 70 5.22 11.57 13.64
C GLY A 70 5.25 10.53 12.52
N ARG A 71 4.22 10.49 11.68
CA ARG A 71 4.09 9.51 10.57
C ARG A 71 4.82 9.92 9.29
N LEU A 72 5.29 11.16 9.20
CA LEU A 72 6.14 11.63 8.12
C LEU A 72 7.51 11.99 8.67
N SER A 73 8.56 11.63 7.94
CA SER A 73 9.94 11.94 8.32
C SER A 73 10.18 13.46 8.34
N LYS A 74 11.24 13.89 9.04
CA LYS A 74 11.62 15.32 9.23
C LYS A 74 11.79 16.15 7.95
N LEU A 75 11.88 15.51 6.78
CA LEU A 75 11.94 16.18 5.47
C LEU A 75 10.69 17.02 5.15
N VAL A 76 9.58 16.75 5.83
CA VAL A 76 8.31 17.45 5.62
C VAL A 76 8.24 18.78 6.34
N GLY A 77 9.05 19.02 7.35
CA GLY A 77 9.10 20.30 8.07
C GLY A 77 9.38 21.52 7.19
N THR A 78 9.99 21.32 6.04
CA THR A 78 10.32 22.39 5.07
C THR A 78 9.15 22.76 4.15
N VAL A 79 8.09 21.95 4.13
CA VAL A 79 6.97 22.12 3.15
C VAL A 79 5.71 22.71 3.77
N VAL A 80 5.63 22.76 5.09
CA VAL A 80 4.44 23.26 5.84
C VAL A 80 4.07 24.72 5.55
N GLY A 81 4.99 25.49 4.96
CA GLY A 81 4.75 26.91 4.60
C GLY A 81 4.30 27.18 3.15
N LEU A 82 4.16 26.15 2.32
CA LEU A 82 3.91 26.33 0.89
C LEU A 82 2.43 26.13 0.55
N LEU A 83 1.73 27.21 0.27
CA LEU A 83 0.33 27.23 -0.17
C LEU A 83 0.13 26.39 -1.45
N ASN A 84 -0.86 25.48 -1.40
CA ASN A 84 -1.36 24.71 -2.54
C ASN A 84 -0.40 23.65 -3.14
N ILE A 85 0.48 23.05 -2.32
CA ILE A 85 1.28 21.90 -2.73
C ILE A 85 0.56 20.60 -2.31
N ARG A 86 0.42 19.69 -3.28
CA ARG A 86 0.01 18.31 -3.07
C ARG A 86 1.27 17.46 -2.94
N MET A 87 1.25 16.56 -2.01
CA MET A 87 2.35 15.62 -1.78
C MET A 87 1.88 14.22 -2.15
N GLY A 88 2.69 13.52 -2.90
CA GLY A 88 2.46 12.13 -3.25
C GLY A 88 3.61 11.25 -2.83
N GLY A 89 3.29 10.02 -2.52
CA GLY A 89 4.27 9.07 -2.09
C GLY A 89 3.76 7.64 -2.14
N GLU A 90 4.55 6.74 -1.62
CA GLU A 90 4.23 5.33 -1.49
C GLU A 90 4.39 4.85 -0.04
N ALA A 91 3.75 3.75 0.29
CA ALA A 91 4.12 2.99 1.48
C ALA A 91 5.36 2.16 1.15
N SER A 92 6.40 2.27 1.99
CA SER A 92 7.61 1.46 1.85
C SER A 92 7.36 0.01 2.26
N ALA A 93 8.33 -0.86 1.95
CA ALA A 93 8.31 -2.26 2.37
C ALA A 93 8.25 -2.43 3.90
N GLU A 94 8.63 -1.42 4.67
CA GLU A 94 8.53 -1.40 6.14
C GLU A 94 7.23 -0.75 6.65
N GLY A 95 6.25 -0.49 5.77
CA GLY A 95 4.98 0.16 6.12
C GLY A 95 5.09 1.64 6.49
N LYS A 96 6.16 2.32 6.07
CA LYS A 96 6.35 3.76 6.29
C LYS A 96 5.89 4.56 5.09
N LEU A 97 5.39 5.77 5.34
CA LEU A 97 5.03 6.68 4.26
C LEU A 97 6.28 7.41 3.74
N GLU A 98 6.61 7.18 2.48
CA GLU A 98 7.71 7.81 1.78
C GLU A 98 7.21 8.78 0.71
N LEU A 99 7.78 9.99 0.71
CA LEU A 99 7.40 11.01 -0.25
C LEU A 99 8.19 10.85 -1.54
N LEU A 100 7.47 10.70 -2.65
CA LEU A 100 8.05 10.59 -3.99
C LEU A 100 8.03 11.92 -4.73
N GLN A 101 6.90 12.64 -4.63
CA GLN A 101 6.68 13.81 -5.46
C GLN A 101 5.96 14.94 -4.74
N LYS A 102 6.24 16.17 -5.21
CA LYS A 102 5.55 17.38 -4.85
C LYS A 102 5.01 18.03 -6.12
N ALA A 103 3.73 18.39 -6.15
CA ALA A 103 3.16 19.09 -7.29
C ALA A 103 2.26 20.24 -6.84
N ARG A 104 2.33 21.35 -7.55
CA ARG A 104 1.47 22.50 -7.31
C ARG A 104 0.20 22.38 -8.13
N GLY A 105 -0.93 22.22 -7.44
CA GLY A 105 -2.26 22.09 -8.03
C GLY A 105 -2.62 20.66 -8.47
N ASP A 106 -3.93 20.39 -8.50
CA ASP A 106 -4.47 19.03 -8.67
C ASP A 106 -4.14 18.40 -10.02
N LYS A 107 -4.20 19.16 -11.11
CA LYS A 107 -3.91 18.65 -12.46
C LYS A 107 -2.48 18.14 -12.61
N LYS A 108 -1.49 18.89 -12.08
CA LYS A 108 -0.08 18.48 -12.14
C LYS A 108 0.17 17.28 -11.26
N TYR A 109 -0.54 17.20 -10.13
CA TYR A 109 -0.40 16.09 -9.22
C TYR A 109 -0.94 14.77 -9.82
N VAL A 110 -2.16 14.79 -10.40
CA VAL A 110 -2.73 13.61 -11.06
C VAL A 110 -1.78 13.08 -12.15
N LYS A 111 -1.21 13.95 -12.96
CA LYS A 111 -0.22 13.55 -13.96
C LYS A 111 1.01 12.89 -13.32
N ALA A 112 1.53 13.48 -12.24
CA ALA A 112 2.67 12.94 -11.50
C ALA A 112 2.37 11.57 -10.89
N ALA A 113 1.18 11.37 -10.31
CA ALA A 113 0.75 10.08 -9.80
C ALA A 113 0.70 9.00 -10.90
N PHE A 114 0.17 9.33 -12.08
CA PHE A 114 0.17 8.42 -13.22
C PHE A 114 1.58 8.04 -13.68
N GLU A 115 2.52 8.98 -13.68
CA GLU A 115 3.91 8.67 -14.02
C GLU A 115 4.56 7.73 -12.98
N GLU A 116 4.26 7.88 -11.69
CA GLU A 116 4.74 6.94 -10.66
C GLU A 116 4.11 5.55 -10.81
N MET A 117 2.81 5.47 -11.12
CA MET A 117 2.15 4.19 -11.41
C MET A 117 2.84 3.46 -12.58
N LYS A 118 3.13 4.18 -13.68
CA LYS A 118 3.85 3.61 -14.82
C LYS A 118 5.26 3.15 -14.48
N LYS A 119 6.02 3.95 -13.71
CA LYS A 119 7.35 3.57 -13.23
C LYS A 119 7.31 2.31 -12.36
N ALA A 120 6.26 2.17 -11.56
CA ALA A 120 6.02 0.97 -10.76
C ALA A 120 5.58 -0.25 -11.59
N GLY A 121 5.42 -0.11 -12.91
CA GLY A 121 5.05 -1.20 -13.82
C GLY A 121 3.55 -1.41 -13.99
N TYR A 122 2.70 -0.48 -13.51
CA TYR A 122 1.25 -0.60 -13.67
C TYR A 122 0.83 -0.50 -15.14
N GLN A 123 0.12 -1.50 -15.62
CA GLN A 123 -0.35 -1.61 -17.01
C GLN A 123 -1.88 -1.53 -17.15
N GLY A 124 -2.58 -1.27 -16.07
CA GLY A 124 -4.03 -1.24 -16.00
C GLY A 124 -4.60 -2.46 -15.26
N GLY A 125 -5.89 -2.41 -14.93
CA GLY A 125 -6.58 -3.41 -14.12
C GLY A 125 -6.62 -3.03 -12.63
N ARG A 126 -6.80 -4.07 -11.82
CA ARG A 126 -6.76 -3.93 -10.35
C ARG A 126 -5.34 -3.95 -9.83
#